data_daccb5a3342486275da612e6cc476074
#
_entry.id   daccb5a3342486275da612e6cc476074
#
_cell.length_a   1.000
_cell.length_b   1.000
_cell.length_c   1.000
_cell.angle_alpha   90.00
_cell.angle_beta   90.00
_cell.angle_gamma   90.00
#
_symmetry.space_group_name_H-M   'P 1'
#
loop_
_entity.id
_entity.type
_entity.pdbx_description
1 polymer ?
#
loop_
_entity_poly.entity_id
_entity_poly.type
_entity_poly.pdbx_seq_one_letter_code
_entity_poly.pdbx_strand_id
1 'polypeptide(L)'
;MYVLGIDLGTSSVKVSVVEIATARVVVTVQYPETERTIIAPENGWAEQAPTQWWKDVQQAILKAHATQKYYPKDIMAIGIAYQMHGLVMIDKNHQALRNSIIWCDSRAVGIGDAAFQALGEAYCLNHLLNSPGNFTAAKLAWVKQQEPELFRQIYQLLLPGDYIALQLTGQTTTTVSALSEGVFWDFKAQRISKNLMQYFGFSEEYIPSIQPVFGEHGTLLADVADQLQLLPGIPVSYKAGDQPNNALSLNVSEPGEFAATAGTSGVIYGVTDQLIYDQQSRINSFAHVNYTTDLQRIGVLLCINGTGILNSWLRKVTGAAISFAFMNQLAAKIPAGCEGLLMLPFGNGAERILQNKTLQAHITLIDLNKHGTAHLYRAAQEGIAFAFRYGLNIMRENNLLPGIIRAGKANMFLSDVFADVFVQNTGVPLHLYNNDGSVGAAMGAAIGVGAYASIREAMQHQQAVAVILPDKHKMEYYTQVYHRWEALLDEKLNITHPSL
;
A
#
# COMPACT_ATOMS: atom_id res chain seq x y z
N MET A 1 -8.21 2.81 -29.00
CA MET A 1 -7.06 2.10 -28.38
C MET A 1 -7.18 2.19 -26.88
N TYR A 2 -6.90 1.10 -26.18
CA TYR A 2 -7.08 0.98 -24.75
C TYR A 2 -5.84 0.40 -24.08
N VAL A 3 -5.72 0.64 -22.79
CA VAL A 3 -4.75 -0.05 -21.90
C VAL A 3 -5.51 -0.77 -20.79
N LEU A 4 -4.96 -1.93 -20.40
CA LEU A 4 -5.52 -2.77 -19.36
C LEU A 4 -4.64 -2.69 -18.11
N GLY A 5 -5.22 -2.38 -16.98
CA GLY A 5 -4.55 -2.38 -15.68
C GLY A 5 -5.09 -3.48 -14.78
N ILE A 6 -4.18 -4.20 -14.16
CA ILE A 6 -4.43 -5.25 -13.18
C ILE A 6 -3.99 -4.72 -11.82
N ASP A 7 -4.83 -4.86 -10.80
CA ASP A 7 -4.46 -4.60 -9.41
C ASP A 7 -4.67 -5.89 -8.61
N LEU A 8 -3.57 -6.57 -8.32
CA LEU A 8 -3.53 -7.81 -7.56
C LEU A 8 -3.52 -7.50 -6.06
N GLY A 9 -4.70 -7.37 -5.47
CA GLY A 9 -4.87 -7.22 -4.02
C GLY A 9 -4.88 -8.56 -3.28
N THR A 10 -4.89 -8.48 -1.95
CA THR A 10 -4.94 -9.67 -1.07
C THR A 10 -6.30 -10.37 -1.13
N SER A 11 -7.40 -9.62 -1.19
CA SER A 11 -8.76 -10.17 -1.15
C SER A 11 -9.32 -10.47 -2.54
N SER A 12 -8.84 -9.77 -3.56
CA SER A 12 -9.39 -9.84 -4.93
C SER A 12 -8.45 -9.18 -5.93
N VAL A 13 -8.70 -9.45 -7.20
CA VAL A 13 -8.07 -8.79 -8.35
C VAL A 13 -9.06 -7.79 -8.93
N LYS A 14 -8.60 -6.55 -9.18
CA LYS A 14 -9.34 -5.58 -9.98
C LYS A 14 -8.71 -5.42 -11.34
N VAL A 15 -9.55 -5.24 -12.35
CA VAL A 15 -9.12 -4.96 -13.72
C VAL A 15 -9.87 -3.73 -14.23
N SER A 16 -9.12 -2.75 -14.72
CA SER A 16 -9.66 -1.59 -15.42
C SER A 16 -9.17 -1.53 -16.87
N VAL A 17 -10.04 -1.07 -17.74
CA VAL A 17 -9.71 -0.72 -19.11
C VAL A 17 -9.88 0.77 -19.29
N VAL A 18 -8.83 1.44 -19.77
CA VAL A 18 -8.78 2.90 -19.92
C VAL A 18 -8.56 3.23 -21.39
N GLU A 19 -9.34 4.16 -21.91
CA GLU A 19 -9.16 4.72 -23.25
C GLU A 19 -7.99 5.71 -23.26
N ILE A 20 -6.97 5.46 -24.10
CA ILE A 20 -5.74 6.27 -24.11
C ILE A 20 -6.03 7.73 -24.49
N ALA A 21 -6.83 7.95 -25.52
CA ALA A 21 -7.05 9.30 -26.07
C ALA A 21 -7.72 10.29 -25.09
N THR A 22 -8.53 9.78 -24.15
CA THR A 22 -9.33 10.59 -23.23
C THR A 22 -8.98 10.35 -21.76
N ALA A 23 -8.11 9.39 -21.46
CA ALA A 23 -7.83 8.87 -20.13
C ALA A 23 -9.11 8.42 -19.37
N ARG A 24 -10.20 8.13 -20.10
CA ARG A 24 -11.49 7.73 -19.52
C ARG A 24 -11.47 6.26 -19.17
N VAL A 25 -11.89 5.94 -17.94
CA VAL A 25 -12.16 4.58 -17.51
C VAL A 25 -13.41 4.06 -18.24
N VAL A 26 -13.24 3.01 -19.02
CA VAL A 26 -14.34 2.37 -19.79
C VAL A 26 -15.05 1.32 -18.96
N VAL A 27 -14.28 0.54 -18.21
CA VAL A 27 -14.77 -0.49 -17.31
C VAL A 27 -13.82 -0.71 -16.15
N THR A 28 -14.37 -0.99 -14.98
CA THR A 28 -13.66 -1.54 -13.84
C THR A 28 -14.46 -2.73 -13.33
N VAL A 29 -13.80 -3.85 -13.11
CA VAL A 29 -14.39 -5.07 -12.53
C VAL A 29 -13.50 -5.61 -11.42
N GLN A 30 -14.10 -6.42 -10.56
CA GLN A 30 -13.42 -7.14 -9.49
C GLN A 30 -13.75 -8.64 -9.58
N TYR A 31 -12.75 -9.48 -9.29
CA TYR A 31 -12.92 -10.91 -9.14
C TYR A 31 -11.99 -11.47 -8.06
N PRO A 32 -12.43 -12.39 -7.20
CA PRO A 32 -13.83 -12.78 -7.01
C PRO A 32 -14.68 -11.66 -6.40
N GLU A 33 -16.00 -11.84 -6.36
CA GLU A 33 -16.92 -10.91 -5.70
C GLU A 33 -16.86 -11.02 -4.17
N THR A 34 -16.60 -12.24 -3.70
CA THR A 34 -16.35 -12.52 -2.28
C THR A 34 -14.86 -12.56 -2.01
N GLU A 35 -14.43 -11.95 -0.92
CA GLU A 35 -13.01 -11.87 -0.57
C GLU A 35 -12.36 -13.26 -0.47
N ARG A 36 -11.15 -13.38 -1.01
CA ARG A 36 -10.31 -14.57 -0.83
C ARG A 36 -9.82 -14.65 0.61
N THR A 37 -9.85 -15.86 1.13
CA THR A 37 -9.30 -16.14 2.46
C THR A 37 -7.77 -16.22 2.40
N ILE A 38 -7.13 -15.75 3.45
CA ILE A 38 -5.69 -15.97 3.69
C ILE A 38 -5.53 -17.36 4.30
N ILE A 39 -4.54 -18.12 3.83
CA ILE A 39 -4.15 -19.40 4.41
C ILE A 39 -3.24 -19.09 5.59
N ALA A 40 -3.67 -19.43 6.80
CA ALA A 40 -2.94 -19.20 8.04
C ALA A 40 -2.67 -20.56 8.74
N PRO A 41 -1.61 -21.30 8.35
CA PRO A 41 -1.31 -22.62 8.93
C PRO A 41 -0.97 -22.55 10.40
N GLU A 42 -0.34 -21.46 10.84
CA GLU A 42 0.02 -21.18 12.22
C GLU A 42 -0.32 -19.75 12.61
N ASN A 43 -0.31 -19.44 13.89
CA ASN A 43 -0.56 -18.09 14.37
C ASN A 43 0.51 -17.10 13.86
N GLY A 44 0.09 -16.01 13.25
CA GLY A 44 0.97 -15.01 12.63
C GLY A 44 1.48 -15.38 11.24
N TRP A 45 1.12 -16.55 10.69
CA TRP A 45 1.44 -16.92 9.32
C TRP A 45 0.35 -16.46 8.36
N ALA A 46 0.76 -16.06 7.14
CA ALA A 46 -0.17 -15.65 6.10
C ALA A 46 0.37 -16.04 4.72
N GLU A 47 -0.37 -16.87 4.03
CA GLU A 47 0.01 -17.40 2.72
C GLU A 47 -1.13 -17.30 1.71
N GLN A 48 -0.75 -17.24 0.42
CA GLN A 48 -1.68 -17.36 -0.71
C GLN A 48 -1.03 -18.16 -1.85
N ALA A 49 -1.83 -18.93 -2.59
CA ALA A 49 -1.35 -19.69 -3.72
C ALA A 49 -1.16 -18.79 -4.96
N PRO A 50 0.07 -18.65 -5.53
CA PRO A 50 0.30 -17.85 -6.73
C PRO A 50 -0.54 -18.33 -7.94
N THR A 51 -0.77 -19.62 -8.06
CA THR A 51 -1.62 -20.20 -9.09
C THR A 51 -3.09 -19.77 -8.99
N GLN A 52 -3.56 -19.46 -7.77
CA GLN A 52 -4.91 -18.92 -7.60
C GLN A 52 -4.97 -17.44 -8.02
N TRP A 53 -3.93 -16.64 -7.76
CA TRP A 53 -3.85 -15.28 -8.27
C TRP A 53 -3.94 -15.23 -9.79
N TRP A 54 -3.21 -16.13 -10.47
CA TRP A 54 -3.27 -16.21 -11.92
C TRP A 54 -4.67 -16.53 -12.42
N LYS A 55 -5.36 -17.51 -11.83
CA LYS A 55 -6.75 -17.82 -12.17
C LYS A 55 -7.68 -16.62 -11.95
N ASP A 56 -7.50 -15.90 -10.86
CA ASP A 56 -8.33 -14.73 -10.55
C ASP A 56 -8.06 -13.58 -11.53
N VAL A 57 -6.81 -13.37 -11.96
CA VAL A 57 -6.46 -12.41 -13.03
C VAL A 57 -7.14 -12.77 -14.33
N GLN A 58 -7.07 -14.03 -14.75
CA GLN A 58 -7.75 -14.51 -15.98
C GLN A 58 -9.26 -14.23 -15.91
N GLN A 59 -9.90 -14.59 -14.81
CA GLN A 59 -11.34 -14.38 -14.62
C GLN A 59 -11.72 -12.90 -14.58
N ALA A 60 -10.90 -12.05 -13.96
CA ALA A 60 -11.14 -10.61 -13.94
C ALA A 60 -11.05 -10.00 -15.35
N ILE A 61 -10.06 -10.39 -16.15
CA ILE A 61 -9.91 -9.94 -17.54
C ILE A 61 -11.13 -10.39 -18.38
N LEU A 62 -11.50 -11.65 -18.31
CA LEU A 62 -12.67 -12.18 -19.06
C LEU A 62 -13.97 -11.52 -18.61
N LYS A 63 -14.12 -11.23 -17.30
CA LYS A 63 -15.26 -10.48 -16.77
C LYS A 63 -15.31 -9.04 -17.34
N ALA A 64 -14.15 -8.37 -17.51
CA ALA A 64 -14.10 -7.07 -18.15
C ALA A 64 -14.55 -7.15 -19.62
N HIS A 65 -14.14 -8.15 -20.36
CA HIS A 65 -14.56 -8.38 -21.77
C HIS A 65 -16.06 -8.66 -21.89
N ALA A 66 -16.63 -9.43 -20.94
CA ALA A 66 -18.05 -9.75 -20.92
C ALA A 66 -18.97 -8.52 -20.79
N THR A 67 -18.45 -7.37 -20.37
CA THR A 67 -19.21 -6.10 -20.34
C THR A 67 -19.51 -5.54 -21.72
N GLN A 68 -18.78 -5.95 -22.77
CA GLN A 68 -18.89 -5.49 -24.15
C GLN A 68 -18.75 -3.96 -24.34
N LYS A 69 -18.10 -3.27 -23.41
CA LYS A 69 -17.92 -1.80 -23.46
C LYS A 69 -16.75 -1.34 -24.30
N TYR A 70 -15.91 -2.26 -24.76
CA TYR A 70 -14.73 -2.04 -25.61
C TYR A 70 -14.44 -3.31 -26.41
N TYR A 71 -13.56 -3.19 -27.40
CA TYR A 71 -13.13 -4.33 -28.20
C TYR A 71 -11.79 -4.85 -27.64
N PRO A 72 -11.71 -6.10 -27.13
CA PRO A 72 -10.51 -6.62 -26.46
C PRO A 72 -9.24 -6.56 -27.31
N LYS A 73 -9.36 -6.70 -28.64
CA LYS A 73 -8.22 -6.63 -29.58
C LYS A 73 -7.66 -5.22 -29.76
N ASP A 74 -8.30 -4.19 -29.22
CA ASP A 74 -7.81 -2.81 -29.24
C ASP A 74 -6.95 -2.48 -28.00
N ILE A 75 -6.69 -3.46 -27.13
CA ILE A 75 -5.77 -3.31 -26.01
C ILE A 75 -4.33 -3.30 -26.51
N MET A 76 -3.60 -2.23 -26.17
CA MET A 76 -2.24 -1.95 -26.64
C MET A 76 -1.16 -2.29 -25.62
N ALA A 77 -1.49 -2.31 -24.33
CA ALA A 77 -0.54 -2.59 -23.25
C ALA A 77 -1.24 -3.07 -21.99
N ILE A 78 -0.49 -3.77 -21.14
CA ILE A 78 -0.93 -4.27 -19.83
C ILE A 78 -0.02 -3.70 -18.76
N GLY A 79 -0.62 -3.21 -17.65
CA GLY A 79 0.08 -2.79 -16.44
C GLY A 79 -0.37 -3.60 -15.22
N ILE A 80 0.56 -3.81 -14.29
CA ILE A 80 0.35 -4.64 -13.10
C ILE A 80 0.69 -3.85 -11.84
N ALA A 81 -0.29 -3.64 -10.98
CA ALA A 81 -0.10 -3.30 -9.58
C ALA A 81 -0.30 -4.56 -8.73
N TYR A 82 0.39 -4.66 -7.59
CA TYR A 82 0.36 -5.89 -6.79
C TYR A 82 0.59 -5.62 -5.30
N GLN A 83 0.02 -6.48 -4.44
CA GLN A 83 0.31 -6.48 -3.00
C GLN A 83 1.81 -6.61 -2.75
N MET A 84 2.37 -5.69 -1.96
CA MET A 84 3.82 -5.58 -1.72
C MET A 84 4.39 -6.74 -0.88
N HIS A 85 5.72 -6.87 -0.88
CA HIS A 85 6.53 -7.69 0.03
C HIS A 85 6.26 -9.21 -0.01
N GLY A 86 5.44 -9.70 -0.91
CA GLY A 86 5.21 -11.13 -1.08
C GLY A 86 6.45 -11.87 -1.61
N LEU A 87 6.67 -13.11 -1.18
CA LEU A 87 7.73 -13.97 -1.67
C LEU A 87 7.15 -15.09 -2.53
N VAL A 88 7.42 -15.09 -3.81
CA VAL A 88 7.16 -16.23 -4.71
C VAL A 88 8.50 -16.82 -5.15
N MET A 89 8.66 -18.11 -5.04
CA MET A 89 9.84 -18.85 -5.50
C MET A 89 9.45 -19.80 -6.61
N ILE A 90 10.20 -19.80 -7.69
CA ILE A 90 9.96 -20.67 -8.84
C ILE A 90 11.13 -21.61 -9.09
N ASP A 91 10.83 -22.77 -9.66
CA ASP A 91 11.79 -23.72 -10.20
C ASP A 91 12.21 -23.37 -11.63
N LYS A 92 13.10 -24.19 -12.22
CA LYS A 92 13.58 -24.04 -13.61
C LYS A 92 12.49 -24.21 -14.68
N ASN A 93 11.34 -24.77 -14.31
CA ASN A 93 10.17 -24.90 -15.18
C ASN A 93 9.17 -23.76 -14.98
N HIS A 94 9.57 -22.73 -14.22
CA HIS A 94 8.76 -21.56 -13.85
C HIS A 94 7.52 -21.92 -13.00
N GLN A 95 7.55 -23.08 -12.30
CA GLN A 95 6.47 -23.46 -11.41
C GLN A 95 6.72 -22.91 -10.00
N ALA A 96 5.66 -22.38 -9.37
CA ALA A 96 5.74 -21.93 -8.01
C ALA A 96 6.00 -23.13 -7.07
N LEU A 97 7.05 -23.04 -6.26
CA LEU A 97 7.49 -24.13 -5.38
C LEU A 97 6.60 -24.33 -4.15
N ARG A 98 5.90 -23.27 -3.75
CA ARG A 98 4.97 -23.29 -2.60
C ARG A 98 4.01 -22.09 -2.67
N ASN A 99 3.09 -22.02 -1.70
CA ASN A 99 2.34 -20.79 -1.46
C ASN A 99 3.27 -19.60 -1.16
N SER A 100 2.92 -18.44 -1.66
CA SER A 100 3.62 -17.19 -1.35
C SER A 100 3.43 -16.82 0.11
N ILE A 101 4.52 -16.46 0.80
CA ILE A 101 4.47 -15.80 2.10
C ILE A 101 4.15 -14.33 1.85
N ILE A 102 2.95 -13.87 2.22
CA ILE A 102 2.46 -12.53 1.86
C ILE A 102 2.83 -11.46 2.90
N TRP A 103 2.48 -10.22 2.64
CA TRP A 103 2.91 -9.03 3.37
C TRP A 103 2.58 -9.03 4.87
N CYS A 104 1.45 -9.57 5.28
CA CYS A 104 0.99 -9.60 6.68
C CYS A 104 1.49 -10.80 7.50
N ASP A 105 2.33 -11.66 6.91
CA ASP A 105 3.00 -12.77 7.61
C ASP A 105 4.09 -12.25 8.55
N SER A 106 4.20 -12.79 9.74
CA SER A 106 5.16 -12.36 10.76
C SER A 106 6.27 -13.38 11.09
N ARG A 107 6.30 -14.54 10.41
CA ARG A 107 7.24 -15.63 10.72
C ARG A 107 8.71 -15.26 10.59
N ALA A 108 9.05 -14.30 9.74
CA ALA A 108 10.41 -13.89 9.45
C ALA A 108 10.90 -12.67 10.27
N VAL A 109 10.07 -12.10 11.16
CA VAL A 109 10.41 -10.91 11.96
C VAL A 109 11.70 -11.10 12.72
N GLY A 110 11.84 -12.18 13.49
CA GLY A 110 13.07 -12.44 14.28
C GLY A 110 14.32 -12.62 13.43
N ILE A 111 14.19 -13.14 12.20
CA ILE A 111 15.32 -13.25 11.24
C ILE A 111 15.72 -11.87 10.74
N GLY A 112 14.75 -11.00 10.44
CA GLY A 112 15.01 -9.64 10.03
C GLY A 112 15.65 -8.80 11.13
N ASP A 113 15.20 -8.95 12.38
CA ASP A 113 15.78 -8.27 13.55
C ASP A 113 17.22 -8.72 13.80
N ALA A 114 17.50 -10.03 13.71
CA ALA A 114 18.86 -10.56 13.81
C ALA A 114 19.79 -10.01 12.69
N ALA A 115 19.27 -9.90 11.47
CA ALA A 115 20.00 -9.31 10.35
C ALA A 115 20.27 -7.81 10.56
N PHE A 116 19.32 -7.07 11.11
CA PHE A 116 19.48 -5.65 11.42
C PHE A 116 20.61 -5.40 12.40
N GLN A 117 20.71 -6.23 13.45
CA GLN A 117 21.80 -6.16 14.43
C GLN A 117 23.14 -6.60 13.82
N ALA A 118 23.17 -7.72 13.10
CA ALA A 118 24.41 -8.29 12.57
C ALA A 118 25.03 -7.47 11.43
N LEU A 119 24.23 -6.93 10.53
CA LEU A 119 24.67 -6.03 9.46
C LEU A 119 25.04 -4.63 10.00
N GLY A 120 24.48 -4.29 11.16
CA GLY A 120 24.56 -2.97 11.79
C GLY A 120 23.43 -2.04 11.36
N GLU A 121 22.75 -1.45 12.34
CA GLU A 121 21.64 -0.53 12.14
C GLU A 121 22.00 0.62 11.19
N ALA A 122 23.17 1.23 11.39
CA ALA A 122 23.65 2.32 10.54
C ALA A 122 23.80 1.92 9.08
N TYR A 123 24.26 0.69 8.79
CA TYR A 123 24.32 0.20 7.42
C TYR A 123 22.92 0.02 6.85
N CYS A 124 22.04 -0.72 7.53
CA CYS A 124 20.69 -1.00 7.04
C CYS A 124 19.92 0.30 6.76
N LEU A 125 19.94 1.25 7.71
CA LEU A 125 19.21 2.50 7.56
C LEU A 125 19.78 3.41 6.48
N ASN A 126 21.13 3.49 6.35
CA ASN A 126 21.74 4.36 5.35
C ASN A 126 21.77 3.79 3.93
N HIS A 127 21.82 2.46 3.78
CA HIS A 127 21.97 1.80 2.48
C HIS A 127 20.67 1.17 1.99
N LEU A 128 19.90 0.52 2.88
CA LEU A 128 18.65 -0.15 2.54
C LEU A 128 17.43 0.73 2.85
N LEU A 129 17.61 1.84 3.55
CA LEU A 129 16.61 2.79 4.05
C LEU A 129 15.58 2.15 5.00
N ASN A 130 15.76 0.90 5.37
CA ASN A 130 14.87 0.11 6.22
C ASN A 130 15.68 -0.87 7.08
N SER A 131 15.11 -1.27 8.20
CA SER A 131 15.48 -2.54 8.83
C SER A 131 15.04 -3.70 7.92
N PRO A 132 15.76 -4.82 7.83
CA PRO A 132 15.34 -5.99 7.06
C PRO A 132 13.97 -6.54 7.48
N GLY A 133 13.60 -6.37 8.74
CA GLY A 133 12.26 -6.60 9.28
C GLY A 133 11.58 -7.86 8.74
N ASN A 134 10.32 -7.72 8.34
CA ASN A 134 9.51 -8.80 7.77
C ASN A 134 9.34 -8.64 6.23
N PHE A 135 10.40 -8.25 5.54
CA PHE A 135 10.39 -8.08 4.09
C PHE A 135 10.78 -9.36 3.35
N THR A 136 10.74 -9.32 2.03
CA THR A 136 10.95 -10.49 1.16
C THR A 136 12.29 -11.20 1.42
N ALA A 137 13.37 -10.46 1.70
CA ALA A 137 14.68 -11.02 2.00
C ALA A 137 14.67 -11.87 3.30
N ALA A 138 14.03 -11.38 4.36
CA ALA A 138 13.90 -12.14 5.61
C ALA A 138 13.01 -13.39 5.44
N LYS A 139 11.94 -13.29 4.64
CA LYS A 139 11.08 -14.44 4.29
C LYS A 139 11.86 -15.51 3.51
N LEU A 140 12.71 -15.11 2.56
CA LEU A 140 13.57 -16.04 1.84
C LEU A 140 14.58 -16.71 2.78
N ALA A 141 15.14 -15.97 3.75
CA ALA A 141 16.02 -16.52 4.75
C ALA A 141 15.32 -17.52 5.67
N TRP A 142 14.06 -17.27 6.01
CA TRP A 142 13.22 -18.22 6.73
C TRP A 142 13.06 -19.53 5.94
N VAL A 143 12.74 -19.46 4.65
CA VAL A 143 12.64 -20.66 3.79
C VAL A 143 13.96 -21.41 3.73
N LYS A 144 15.10 -20.71 3.60
CA LYS A 144 16.42 -21.33 3.62
C LYS A 144 16.68 -22.13 4.90
N GLN A 145 16.24 -21.63 6.05
CA GLN A 145 16.44 -22.25 7.36
C GLN A 145 15.46 -23.39 7.63
N GLN A 146 14.19 -23.20 7.31
CA GLN A 146 13.11 -24.12 7.70
C GLN A 146 12.74 -25.12 6.60
N GLU A 147 12.98 -24.79 5.34
CA GLU A 147 12.63 -25.60 4.17
C GLU A 147 13.83 -25.78 3.21
N PRO A 148 14.98 -26.29 3.70
CA PRO A 148 16.24 -26.32 2.92
C PRO A 148 16.15 -27.15 1.65
N GLU A 149 15.31 -28.20 1.61
CA GLU A 149 15.11 -29.02 0.40
C GLU A 149 14.37 -28.23 -0.69
N LEU A 150 13.40 -27.40 -0.30
CA LEU A 150 12.69 -26.53 -1.21
C LEU A 150 13.61 -25.38 -1.66
N PHE A 151 14.39 -24.81 -0.74
CA PHE A 151 15.32 -23.73 -1.06
C PHE A 151 16.33 -24.12 -2.15
N ARG A 152 16.82 -25.38 -2.16
CA ARG A 152 17.74 -25.87 -3.21
C ARG A 152 17.12 -25.97 -4.60
N GLN A 153 15.80 -25.97 -4.71
CA GLN A 153 15.08 -26.04 -5.98
C GLN A 153 14.82 -24.66 -6.59
N ILE A 154 15.11 -23.58 -5.85
CA ILE A 154 14.85 -22.21 -6.30
C ILE A 154 15.71 -21.92 -7.53
N TYR A 155 15.04 -21.57 -8.62
CA TYR A 155 15.64 -20.98 -9.79
C TYR A 155 15.70 -19.45 -9.66
N GLN A 156 14.54 -18.81 -9.36
CA GLN A 156 14.46 -17.37 -9.12
C GLN A 156 13.41 -17.04 -8.06
N LEU A 157 13.58 -15.88 -7.44
CA LEU A 157 12.60 -15.26 -6.56
C LEU A 157 11.84 -14.16 -7.30
N LEU A 158 10.56 -14.06 -7.03
CA LEU A 158 9.65 -13.11 -7.66
C LEU A 158 8.81 -12.42 -6.58
N LEU A 159 8.41 -11.19 -6.87
CA LEU A 159 7.30 -10.56 -6.17
C LEU A 159 5.96 -10.94 -6.83
N PRO A 160 4.81 -10.72 -6.18
CA PRO A 160 3.53 -11.15 -6.73
C PRO A 160 3.27 -10.64 -8.16
N GLY A 161 3.61 -9.38 -8.46
CA GLY A 161 3.46 -8.82 -9.80
C GLY A 161 4.44 -9.38 -10.82
N ASP A 162 5.65 -9.76 -10.39
CA ASP A 162 6.61 -10.43 -11.26
C ASP A 162 6.10 -11.81 -11.69
N TYR A 163 5.45 -12.53 -10.75
CA TYR A 163 4.82 -13.82 -11.06
C TYR A 163 3.66 -13.68 -12.05
N ILE A 164 2.81 -12.66 -11.93
CA ILE A 164 1.73 -12.42 -12.90
C ILE A 164 2.32 -12.05 -14.29
N ALA A 165 3.37 -11.23 -14.33
CA ALA A 165 4.07 -10.91 -15.58
C ALA A 165 4.68 -12.16 -16.22
N LEU A 166 5.30 -13.05 -15.43
CA LEU A 166 5.79 -14.35 -15.89
C LEU A 166 4.67 -15.19 -16.51
N GLN A 167 3.50 -15.28 -15.88
CA GLN A 167 2.36 -16.03 -16.41
C GLN A 167 1.83 -15.45 -17.73
N LEU A 168 1.90 -14.14 -17.91
CA LEU A 168 1.49 -13.47 -19.15
C LEU A 168 2.51 -13.63 -20.28
N THR A 169 3.81 -13.58 -19.96
CA THR A 169 4.88 -13.34 -20.94
C THR A 169 5.91 -14.47 -21.06
N GLY A 170 5.96 -15.40 -20.10
CA GLY A 170 7.01 -16.41 -20.00
C GLY A 170 8.38 -15.85 -19.56
N GLN A 171 8.50 -14.54 -19.32
CA GLN A 171 9.76 -13.90 -18.95
C GLN A 171 9.81 -13.56 -17.47
N THR A 172 10.98 -13.74 -16.85
CA THR A 172 11.25 -13.37 -15.48
C THR A 172 11.96 -12.02 -15.44
N THR A 173 11.25 -10.99 -14.95
CA THR A 173 11.77 -9.63 -14.79
C THR A 173 11.37 -9.08 -13.44
N THR A 174 12.18 -8.18 -12.89
CA THR A 174 11.86 -7.40 -11.68
C THR A 174 12.21 -5.93 -11.90
N THR A 175 12.00 -5.09 -10.88
CA THR A 175 12.32 -3.65 -10.94
C THR A 175 13.13 -3.22 -9.73
N VAL A 176 13.79 -2.06 -9.80
CA VAL A 176 14.44 -1.47 -8.61
C VAL A 176 13.43 -1.20 -7.51
N SER A 177 12.21 -0.75 -7.87
CA SER A 177 11.12 -0.56 -6.91
C SER A 177 10.80 -1.86 -6.16
N ALA A 178 10.63 -2.96 -6.88
CA ALA A 178 10.41 -4.30 -6.32
C ALA A 178 11.57 -4.79 -5.45
N LEU A 179 12.81 -4.60 -5.89
CA LEU A 179 13.98 -4.96 -5.09
C LEU A 179 14.10 -4.13 -3.81
N SER A 180 13.74 -2.85 -3.86
CA SER A 180 13.76 -1.97 -2.70
C SER A 180 12.70 -2.36 -1.66
N GLU A 181 11.50 -2.73 -2.08
CA GLU A 181 10.46 -3.22 -1.17
C GLU A 181 10.76 -4.60 -0.59
N GLY A 182 11.57 -5.38 -1.29
CA GLY A 182 12.10 -6.66 -0.81
C GLY A 182 13.32 -6.52 0.10
N VAL A 183 13.86 -5.29 0.23
CA VAL A 183 15.09 -4.94 0.96
C VAL A 183 16.35 -5.58 0.35
N PHE A 184 16.36 -5.75 -0.98
CA PHE A 184 17.53 -6.24 -1.73
C PHE A 184 18.36 -5.12 -2.34
N TRP A 185 17.87 -3.88 -2.41
CA TRP A 185 18.53 -2.76 -3.09
C TRP A 185 19.34 -1.90 -2.15
N ASP A 186 20.61 -1.64 -2.50
CA ASP A 186 21.47 -0.68 -1.82
C ASP A 186 21.38 0.66 -2.55
N PHE A 187 20.68 1.63 -1.97
CA PHE A 187 20.45 2.94 -2.57
C PHE A 187 21.72 3.78 -2.74
N LYS A 188 22.69 3.65 -1.82
CA LYS A 188 23.97 4.37 -1.95
C LYS A 188 24.88 3.77 -3.01
N ALA A 189 24.91 2.45 -3.10
CA ALA A 189 25.71 1.74 -4.08
C ALA A 189 24.99 1.60 -5.43
N GLN A 190 23.68 1.90 -5.50
CA GLN A 190 22.82 1.77 -6.67
C GLN A 190 22.88 0.38 -7.33
N ARG A 191 22.81 -0.65 -6.51
CA ARG A 191 22.88 -2.07 -6.93
C ARG A 191 22.24 -2.98 -5.89
N ILE A 192 22.17 -4.26 -6.21
CA ILE A 192 21.81 -5.31 -5.25
C ILE A 192 22.78 -5.24 -4.06
N SER A 193 22.24 -5.27 -2.84
CA SER A 193 23.02 -5.19 -1.60
C SER A 193 23.89 -6.43 -1.41
N LYS A 194 25.18 -6.32 -1.71
CA LYS A 194 26.14 -7.41 -1.52
C LYS A 194 26.23 -7.86 -0.07
N ASN A 195 26.17 -6.91 0.87
CA ASN A 195 26.26 -7.24 2.30
C ASN A 195 25.07 -8.08 2.77
N LEU A 196 23.86 -7.71 2.33
CA LEU A 196 22.65 -8.47 2.66
C LEU A 196 22.68 -9.87 2.01
N MET A 197 23.03 -9.94 0.71
CA MET A 197 23.14 -11.21 -0.01
C MET A 197 24.18 -12.13 0.64
N GLN A 198 25.35 -11.61 1.00
CA GLN A 198 26.40 -12.35 1.68
C GLN A 198 25.98 -12.81 3.08
N TYR A 199 25.33 -11.94 3.86
CA TYR A 199 24.88 -12.27 5.20
C TYR A 199 23.90 -13.45 5.20
N PHE A 200 22.90 -13.42 4.32
CA PHE A 200 21.95 -14.52 4.19
C PHE A 200 22.50 -15.71 3.36
N GLY A 201 23.64 -15.51 2.67
CA GLY A 201 24.21 -16.53 1.77
C GLY A 201 23.30 -16.81 0.58
N PHE A 202 22.78 -15.73 -0.05
CA PHE A 202 21.98 -15.80 -1.26
C PHE A 202 22.87 -15.60 -2.51
N SER A 203 22.54 -16.29 -3.62
CA SER A 203 23.12 -16.01 -4.93
C SER A 203 22.38 -14.85 -5.60
N GLU A 204 23.11 -13.95 -6.27
CA GLU A 204 22.50 -12.92 -7.13
C GLU A 204 21.74 -13.53 -8.31
N GLU A 205 22.02 -14.79 -8.69
CA GLU A 205 21.29 -15.53 -9.73
C GLU A 205 19.81 -15.75 -9.41
N TYR A 206 19.43 -15.68 -8.12
CA TYR A 206 18.02 -15.73 -7.71
C TYR A 206 17.23 -14.48 -8.13
N ILE A 207 17.92 -13.36 -8.41
CA ILE A 207 17.28 -12.11 -8.81
C ILE A 207 17.02 -12.13 -10.33
N PRO A 208 15.77 -11.91 -10.78
CA PRO A 208 15.46 -11.79 -12.21
C PRO A 208 16.13 -10.58 -12.86
N SER A 209 16.08 -10.51 -14.18
CA SER A 209 16.52 -9.36 -14.96
C SER A 209 15.81 -8.09 -14.51
N ILE A 210 16.59 -7.04 -14.18
CA ILE A 210 16.07 -5.76 -13.70
C ILE A 210 15.65 -4.91 -14.90
N GLN A 211 14.40 -4.47 -14.91
CA GLN A 211 13.83 -3.59 -15.94
C GLN A 211 13.31 -2.28 -15.29
N PRO A 212 13.19 -1.19 -16.05
CA PRO A 212 12.49 0.01 -15.58
C PRO A 212 11.04 -0.28 -15.20
N VAL A 213 10.50 0.44 -14.23
CA VAL A 213 9.07 0.33 -13.84
C VAL A 213 8.16 0.62 -15.03
N PHE A 214 8.44 1.70 -15.76
CA PHE A 214 7.81 2.04 -17.05
C PHE A 214 8.68 1.49 -18.17
N GLY A 215 8.50 0.22 -18.54
CA GLY A 215 9.31 -0.45 -19.54
C GLY A 215 8.77 -1.81 -19.89
N GLU A 216 9.36 -2.47 -20.88
CA GLU A 216 8.91 -3.78 -21.33
C GLU A 216 9.34 -4.90 -20.36
N HIS A 217 8.37 -5.61 -19.83
CA HIS A 217 8.55 -6.78 -18.97
C HIS A 217 8.24 -8.09 -19.72
N GLY A 218 8.24 -8.06 -21.05
CA GLY A 218 7.86 -9.11 -21.96
C GLY A 218 6.55 -8.84 -22.67
N THR A 219 6.23 -9.70 -23.63
CA THR A 219 5.01 -9.61 -24.45
C THR A 219 4.10 -10.81 -24.23
N LEU A 220 2.80 -10.60 -24.37
CA LEU A 220 1.78 -11.61 -24.14
C LEU A 220 1.98 -12.83 -25.06
N LEU A 221 2.11 -14.01 -24.47
CA LEU A 221 2.25 -15.28 -25.15
C LEU A 221 1.00 -15.60 -25.99
N ALA A 222 1.17 -16.32 -27.11
CA ALA A 222 0.08 -16.61 -28.03
C ALA A 222 -1.03 -17.47 -27.40
N ASP A 223 -0.67 -18.51 -26.67
CA ASP A 223 -1.59 -19.40 -25.98
C ASP A 223 -2.33 -18.70 -24.83
N VAL A 224 -1.66 -17.80 -24.13
CA VAL A 224 -2.26 -16.95 -23.07
C VAL A 224 -3.20 -15.91 -23.70
N ALA A 225 -2.80 -15.31 -24.83
CA ALA A 225 -3.63 -14.36 -25.56
C ALA A 225 -4.95 -14.99 -26.02
N ASP A 226 -4.90 -16.23 -26.55
CA ASP A 226 -6.11 -16.97 -26.92
C ASP A 226 -7.03 -17.22 -25.72
N GLN A 227 -6.47 -17.66 -24.58
CA GLN A 227 -7.23 -17.87 -23.34
C GLN A 227 -7.89 -16.57 -22.82
N LEU A 228 -7.20 -15.46 -22.97
CA LEU A 228 -7.66 -14.13 -22.51
C LEU A 228 -8.44 -13.35 -23.57
N GLN A 229 -8.65 -13.90 -24.78
CA GLN A 229 -9.33 -13.24 -25.90
C GLN A 229 -8.66 -11.91 -26.33
N LEU A 230 -7.33 -11.83 -26.16
CA LEU A 230 -6.49 -10.70 -26.53
C LEU A 230 -5.68 -10.98 -27.78
N LEU A 231 -4.93 -10.00 -28.28
CA LEU A 231 -3.93 -10.24 -29.33
C LEU A 231 -2.60 -10.71 -28.70
N PRO A 232 -1.87 -11.65 -29.33
CA PRO A 232 -0.52 -11.97 -28.89
C PRO A 232 0.42 -10.79 -29.11
N GLY A 233 1.51 -10.74 -28.33
CA GLY A 233 2.52 -9.71 -28.48
C GLY A 233 2.20 -8.37 -27.79
N ILE A 234 1.08 -8.25 -27.08
CA ILE A 234 0.79 -7.06 -26.25
C ILE A 234 1.86 -6.96 -25.16
N PRO A 235 2.57 -5.82 -25.02
CA PRO A 235 3.59 -5.65 -23.98
C PRO A 235 2.98 -5.54 -22.58
N VAL A 236 3.61 -6.18 -21.59
CA VAL A 236 3.48 -5.82 -20.18
C VAL A 236 4.49 -4.71 -19.93
N SER A 237 4.02 -3.48 -19.78
CA SER A 237 4.86 -2.26 -19.82
C SER A 237 4.90 -1.47 -18.52
N TYR A 238 4.33 -2.01 -17.45
CA TYR A 238 4.34 -1.42 -16.12
C TYR A 238 4.17 -2.48 -15.03
N LYS A 239 5.01 -2.42 -13.99
CA LYS A 239 4.84 -3.19 -12.75
C LYS A 239 5.25 -2.35 -11.54
N ALA A 240 4.39 -2.29 -10.52
CA ALA A 240 4.71 -1.65 -9.25
C ALA A 240 3.90 -2.25 -8.09
N GLY A 241 4.43 -2.13 -6.88
CA GLY A 241 3.68 -2.40 -5.66
C GLY A 241 2.44 -1.52 -5.54
N ASP A 242 1.42 -1.98 -4.80
CA ASP A 242 0.12 -1.30 -4.68
C ASP A 242 0.22 0.13 -4.10
N GLN A 243 1.13 0.37 -3.13
CA GLN A 243 1.25 1.68 -2.52
C GLN A 243 1.89 2.73 -3.45
N PRO A 244 3.06 2.48 -4.09
CA PRO A 244 3.59 3.41 -5.09
C PRO A 244 2.67 3.54 -6.31
N ASN A 245 1.96 2.49 -6.72
CA ASN A 245 0.95 2.57 -7.78
C ASN A 245 -0.27 3.42 -7.36
N ASN A 246 -0.75 3.30 -6.11
CA ASN A 246 -1.82 4.16 -5.61
C ASN A 246 -1.40 5.64 -5.60
N ALA A 247 -0.15 5.93 -5.23
CA ALA A 247 0.41 7.27 -5.32
C ALA A 247 0.43 7.78 -6.77
N LEU A 248 0.92 6.97 -7.73
CA LEU A 248 0.84 7.27 -9.16
C LEU A 248 -0.58 7.59 -9.60
N SER A 249 -1.54 6.75 -9.24
CA SER A 249 -2.95 6.88 -9.62
C SER A 249 -3.63 8.14 -9.04
N LEU A 250 -3.03 8.73 -8.01
CA LEU A 250 -3.44 10.01 -7.41
C LEU A 250 -2.57 11.18 -7.90
N ASN A 251 -1.76 10.98 -8.95
CA ASN A 251 -0.81 11.98 -9.46
C ASN A 251 0.15 12.48 -8.37
N VAL A 252 0.65 11.57 -7.53
CA VAL A 252 1.66 11.82 -6.51
C VAL A 252 2.97 11.21 -7.01
N SER A 253 3.87 12.05 -7.52
CA SER A 253 5.12 11.62 -8.14
C SER A 253 6.32 12.52 -7.84
N GLU A 254 6.06 13.71 -7.27
CA GLU A 254 7.09 14.71 -7.01
C GLU A 254 7.26 14.98 -5.51
N PRO A 255 8.46 15.47 -5.10
CA PRO A 255 8.74 15.82 -3.72
C PRO A 255 7.71 16.79 -3.13
N GLY A 256 7.24 16.51 -1.91
CA GLY A 256 6.21 17.28 -1.23
C GLY A 256 4.77 16.93 -1.60
N GLU A 257 4.56 16.01 -2.54
CA GLU A 257 3.25 15.43 -2.84
C GLU A 257 3.02 14.18 -2.00
N PHE A 258 1.81 14.06 -1.46
CA PHE A 258 1.45 12.96 -0.57
C PHE A 258 0.14 12.31 -1.00
N ALA A 259 0.06 11.00 -0.87
CA ALA A 259 -1.16 10.22 -0.99
C ALA A 259 -1.60 9.75 0.40
N ALA A 260 -2.92 9.66 0.63
CA ALA A 260 -3.47 9.05 1.83
C ALA A 260 -4.58 8.05 1.49
N THR A 261 -4.63 6.97 2.26
CA THR A 261 -5.77 6.05 2.29
C THR A 261 -6.21 5.84 3.73
N ALA A 262 -7.51 5.72 3.95
CA ALA A 262 -8.08 5.50 5.28
C ALA A 262 -9.13 4.37 5.20
N GLY A 263 -8.65 3.17 4.87
CA GLY A 263 -9.40 1.92 4.81
C GLY A 263 -9.45 1.23 6.17
N THR A 264 -9.42 -0.09 6.19
CA THR A 264 -9.29 -0.89 7.44
C THR A 264 -8.09 -0.43 8.25
N SER A 265 -6.93 -0.28 7.59
CA SER A 265 -5.76 0.46 8.07
C SER A 265 -5.62 1.79 7.32
N GLY A 266 -4.85 2.72 7.88
CA GLY A 266 -4.51 4.00 7.28
C GLY A 266 -3.10 3.99 6.72
N VAL A 267 -2.90 4.70 5.62
CA VAL A 267 -1.59 4.88 5.00
C VAL A 267 -1.40 6.34 4.64
N ILE A 268 -0.21 6.86 4.91
CA ILE A 268 0.31 8.08 4.30
C ILE A 268 1.53 7.66 3.47
N TYR A 269 1.57 8.12 2.23
CA TYR A 269 2.67 7.86 1.32
C TYR A 269 3.16 9.20 0.74
N GLY A 270 4.37 9.61 1.10
CA GLY A 270 4.97 10.85 0.61
C GLY A 270 6.10 10.57 -0.36
N VAL A 271 6.31 11.46 -1.33
CA VAL A 271 7.45 11.38 -2.26
C VAL A 271 8.51 12.41 -1.87
N THR A 272 9.79 12.00 -1.95
CA THR A 272 10.96 12.85 -1.70
C THR A 272 12.08 12.51 -2.68
N ASP A 273 13.03 13.44 -2.85
CA ASP A 273 14.28 13.25 -3.59
C ASP A 273 15.49 12.95 -2.69
N GLN A 274 15.25 12.78 -1.38
CA GLN A 274 16.26 12.49 -0.38
C GLN A 274 16.22 11.02 0.03
N LEU A 275 17.38 10.41 0.31
CA LEU A 275 17.46 9.10 0.93
C LEU A 275 17.11 9.22 2.42
N ILE A 276 15.83 9.07 2.74
CA ILE A 276 15.27 9.25 4.08
C ILE A 276 14.99 7.89 4.73
N TYR A 277 15.28 7.82 6.01
CA TYR A 277 14.90 6.73 6.91
C TYR A 277 14.59 7.28 8.30
N ASP A 278 13.80 6.56 9.08
CA ASP A 278 13.54 6.89 10.47
C ASP A 278 14.42 6.04 11.40
N GLN A 279 15.11 6.69 12.34
CA GLN A 279 15.99 6.03 13.30
C GLN A 279 15.24 4.97 14.15
N GLN A 280 13.95 5.15 14.34
CA GLN A 280 13.09 4.26 15.12
C GLN A 280 12.31 3.28 14.23
N SER A 281 12.58 3.24 12.93
CA SER A 281 11.91 2.38 11.94
C SER A 281 10.39 2.48 11.94
N ARG A 282 9.83 3.67 12.24
CA ARG A 282 8.39 3.94 12.25
C ARG A 282 7.79 4.16 10.86
N ILE A 283 8.64 4.46 9.87
CA ILE A 283 8.29 4.60 8.45
C ILE A 283 9.13 3.64 7.61
N ASN A 284 8.71 3.40 6.37
CA ASN A 284 9.47 2.62 5.40
C ASN A 284 9.72 3.44 4.14
N SER A 285 10.92 3.31 3.58
CA SER A 285 11.33 4.04 2.38
C SER A 285 11.68 3.08 1.25
N PHE A 286 11.10 3.31 0.07
CA PHE A 286 11.26 2.47 -1.11
C PHE A 286 11.50 3.32 -2.36
N ALA A 287 12.04 2.73 -3.40
CA ALA A 287 12.10 3.38 -4.70
C ALA A 287 10.68 3.58 -5.24
N HIS A 288 10.31 4.83 -5.52
CA HIS A 288 9.01 5.16 -6.11
C HIS A 288 8.94 4.71 -7.59
N VAL A 289 7.76 4.72 -8.20
CA VAL A 289 7.55 4.25 -9.58
C VAL A 289 8.44 4.96 -10.62
N ASN A 290 8.76 6.21 -10.42
CA ASN A 290 9.63 7.02 -11.28
C ASN A 290 11.07 7.13 -10.78
N TYR A 291 11.49 6.26 -9.87
CA TYR A 291 12.89 6.18 -9.45
C TYR A 291 13.78 5.70 -10.61
N THR A 292 14.86 6.43 -10.84
CA THR A 292 16.00 5.98 -11.66
C THR A 292 17.30 6.28 -10.90
N THR A 293 18.43 5.77 -11.39
CA THR A 293 19.73 6.10 -10.81
C THR A 293 20.07 7.58 -10.89
N ASP A 294 19.58 8.27 -11.94
CA ASP A 294 19.80 9.70 -12.17
C ASP A 294 18.72 10.58 -11.52
N LEU A 295 17.53 10.03 -11.30
CA LEU A 295 16.38 10.70 -10.70
C LEU A 295 15.93 9.92 -9.46
N GLN A 296 16.50 10.28 -8.31
CA GLN A 296 16.08 9.67 -7.05
C GLN A 296 14.68 10.16 -6.68
N ARG A 297 13.72 9.23 -6.66
CA ARG A 297 12.38 9.45 -6.12
C ARG A 297 12.10 8.34 -5.13
N ILE A 298 12.07 8.71 -3.88
CA ILE A 298 11.84 7.80 -2.76
C ILE A 298 10.40 7.97 -2.29
N GLY A 299 9.68 6.88 -2.25
CA GLY A 299 8.36 6.80 -1.65
C GLY A 299 8.49 6.41 -0.18
N VAL A 300 7.97 7.24 0.70
CA VAL A 300 8.01 7.02 2.15
C VAL A 300 6.63 6.66 2.64
N LEU A 301 6.53 5.44 3.16
CA LEU A 301 5.29 4.81 3.61
C LEU A 301 5.17 4.85 5.14
N LEU A 302 4.08 5.38 5.64
CA LEU A 302 3.67 5.30 7.03
C LEU A 302 2.33 4.56 7.10
N CYS A 303 2.25 3.53 7.95
CA CYS A 303 1.06 2.73 8.15
C CYS A 303 0.51 2.89 9.57
N ILE A 304 -0.81 2.99 9.70
CA ILE A 304 -1.57 3.08 10.95
C ILE A 304 -2.60 1.94 10.94
N ASN A 305 -2.43 0.92 11.78
CA ASN A 305 -3.31 -0.25 11.79
C ASN A 305 -4.70 0.08 12.36
N GLY A 306 -4.75 0.98 13.36
CA GLY A 306 -5.98 1.37 14.02
C GLY A 306 -6.69 2.53 13.34
N THR A 307 -7.37 2.29 12.21
CA THR A 307 -8.14 3.33 11.49
C THR A 307 -9.59 2.88 11.26
N GLY A 308 -10.00 2.64 10.03
CA GLY A 308 -11.38 2.29 9.69
C GLY A 308 -11.88 0.99 10.33
N ILE A 309 -10.97 0.14 10.82
CA ILE A 309 -11.35 -1.03 11.63
C ILE A 309 -12.09 -0.61 12.91
N LEU A 310 -11.69 0.50 13.56
CA LEU A 310 -12.42 1.05 14.70
C LEU A 310 -13.84 1.47 14.30
N ASN A 311 -13.99 2.14 13.16
CA ASN A 311 -15.29 2.56 12.65
C ASN A 311 -16.18 1.33 12.32
N SER A 312 -15.59 0.28 11.75
CA SER A 312 -16.27 -0.99 11.47
C SER A 312 -16.68 -1.73 12.75
N TRP A 313 -15.81 -1.71 13.77
CA TRP A 313 -16.12 -2.30 15.07
C TRP A 313 -17.29 -1.56 15.74
N LEU A 314 -17.28 -0.23 15.76
CA LEU A 314 -18.39 0.56 16.28
C LEU A 314 -19.70 0.21 15.61
N ARG A 315 -19.72 0.08 14.27
CA ARG A 315 -20.91 -0.36 13.55
C ARG A 315 -21.44 -1.69 14.05
N LYS A 316 -20.56 -2.66 14.31
CA LYS A 316 -20.97 -3.99 14.80
C LYS A 316 -21.60 -3.92 16.19
N VAL A 317 -21.03 -3.14 17.10
CA VAL A 317 -21.48 -3.10 18.50
C VAL A 317 -22.66 -2.17 18.75
N THR A 318 -22.88 -1.18 17.87
CA THR A 318 -24.02 -0.24 18.00
C THR A 318 -25.22 -0.63 17.14
N GLY A 319 -25.06 -1.55 16.20
CA GLY A 319 -26.14 -2.07 15.36
C GLY A 319 -25.65 -2.43 13.95
N ALA A 320 -25.39 -3.69 13.69
CA ALA A 320 -24.79 -4.18 12.44
C ALA A 320 -25.57 -3.81 11.16
N ALA A 321 -26.88 -3.53 11.27
CA ALA A 321 -27.72 -3.09 10.16
C ALA A 321 -27.53 -1.60 9.78
N ILE A 322 -26.84 -0.82 10.60
CA ILE A 322 -26.60 0.62 10.36
C ILE A 322 -25.58 0.78 9.22
N SER A 323 -25.88 1.63 8.25
CA SER A 323 -24.93 1.95 7.17
C SER A 323 -23.86 2.95 7.66
N PHE A 324 -22.67 2.91 7.05
CA PHE A 324 -21.64 3.92 7.31
C PHE A 324 -22.12 5.34 6.99
N ALA A 325 -22.93 5.51 5.94
CA ALA A 325 -23.53 6.80 5.60
C ALA A 325 -24.39 7.35 6.74
N PHE A 326 -25.19 6.50 7.40
CA PHE A 326 -26.00 6.91 8.54
C PHE A 326 -25.13 7.26 9.77
N MET A 327 -24.07 6.47 10.04
CA MET A 327 -23.09 6.82 11.10
C MET A 327 -22.48 8.20 10.85
N ASN A 328 -22.10 8.51 9.61
CA ASN A 328 -21.54 9.80 9.22
C ASN A 328 -22.54 10.94 9.44
N GLN A 329 -23.83 10.73 9.08
CA GLN A 329 -24.89 11.70 9.35
C GLN A 329 -25.10 11.99 10.85
N LEU A 330 -25.02 10.96 11.69
CA LEU A 330 -25.11 11.12 13.14
C LEU A 330 -23.87 11.84 13.70
N ALA A 331 -22.68 11.47 13.27
CA ALA A 331 -21.44 12.12 13.68
C ALA A 331 -21.43 13.62 13.31
N ALA A 332 -22.00 13.99 12.18
CA ALA A 332 -22.08 15.38 11.74
C ALA A 332 -22.97 16.28 12.65
N LYS A 333 -23.86 15.69 13.44
CA LYS A 333 -24.71 16.44 14.38
C LYS A 333 -23.99 16.82 15.69
N ILE A 334 -22.85 16.17 15.95
CA ILE A 334 -22.08 16.39 17.19
C ILE A 334 -21.05 17.50 16.92
N PRO A 335 -20.88 18.44 17.84
CA PRO A 335 -19.91 19.53 17.68
C PRO A 335 -18.47 18.98 17.63
N ALA A 336 -17.58 19.79 17.04
CA ALA A 336 -16.15 19.54 17.02
C ALA A 336 -15.60 19.32 18.44
N GLY A 337 -14.64 18.38 18.58
CA GLY A 337 -14.08 17.99 19.88
C GLY A 337 -14.99 17.10 20.72
N CYS A 338 -16.12 16.64 20.14
CA CYS A 338 -17.00 15.61 20.67
C CYS A 338 -17.40 15.83 22.14
N GLU A 339 -17.62 17.09 22.55
CA GLU A 339 -17.91 17.51 23.93
C GLU A 339 -16.96 16.93 25.00
N GLY A 340 -15.72 16.64 24.59
CA GLY A 340 -14.64 16.14 25.45
C GLY A 340 -14.39 14.64 25.37
N LEU A 341 -15.23 13.85 24.73
CA LEU A 341 -15.00 12.41 24.51
C LEU A 341 -13.80 12.19 23.59
N LEU A 342 -12.85 11.36 24.01
CA LEU A 342 -11.65 11.03 23.23
C LEU A 342 -11.56 9.53 22.93
N MET A 343 -11.05 9.19 21.73
CA MET A 343 -10.74 7.82 21.33
C MET A 343 -9.32 7.68 20.81
N LEU A 344 -8.59 6.66 21.31
CA LEU A 344 -7.36 6.16 20.72
C LEU A 344 -7.70 4.95 19.83
N PRO A 345 -7.35 4.95 18.53
CA PRO A 345 -7.87 3.95 17.59
C PRO A 345 -7.04 2.65 17.51
N PHE A 346 -5.98 2.48 18.29
CA PHE A 346 -4.91 1.49 18.15
C PHE A 346 -5.29 0.06 18.58
N GLY A 347 -6.48 -0.41 18.20
CA GLY A 347 -7.02 -1.72 18.60
C GLY A 347 -6.76 -2.86 17.62
N ASN A 348 -5.83 -2.71 16.68
CA ASN A 348 -5.58 -3.71 15.63
C ASN A 348 -4.12 -4.25 15.67
N GLY A 349 -3.71 -4.73 16.85
CA GLY A 349 -2.37 -5.29 17.04
C GLY A 349 -1.29 -4.24 17.29
N ALA A 350 -0.05 -4.59 16.94
CA ALA A 350 1.09 -3.71 17.10
C ALA A 350 1.07 -2.55 16.10
N GLU A 351 1.43 -1.35 16.56
CA GLU A 351 1.47 -0.14 15.76
C GLU A 351 2.90 0.29 15.47
N ARG A 352 3.29 0.31 14.20
CA ARG A 352 4.63 0.73 13.80
C ARG A 352 4.93 2.17 14.20
N ILE A 353 3.96 3.08 14.06
CA ILE A 353 4.10 4.47 14.50
C ILE A 353 4.33 4.61 16.01
N LEU A 354 4.02 3.57 16.79
CA LEU A 354 4.28 3.46 18.22
C LEU A 354 5.45 2.49 18.52
N GLN A 355 6.40 2.34 17.60
CA GLN A 355 7.57 1.45 17.74
C GLN A 355 7.17 -0.02 17.97
N ASN A 356 6.18 -0.50 17.24
CA ASN A 356 5.60 -1.85 17.34
C ASN A 356 4.96 -2.17 18.70
N LYS A 357 4.64 -1.17 19.52
CA LYS A 357 3.89 -1.38 20.76
C LYS A 357 2.43 -1.73 20.47
N THR A 358 1.88 -2.62 21.27
CA THR A 358 0.44 -2.93 21.30
C THR A 358 -0.22 -2.10 22.38
N LEU A 359 -1.05 -1.12 21.98
CA LEU A 359 -1.69 -0.20 22.92
C LEU A 359 -3.15 -0.55 23.18
N GLN A 360 -3.83 -1.17 22.20
CA GLN A 360 -5.29 -1.35 22.15
C GLN A 360 -6.06 -0.03 21.92
N ALA A 361 -7.36 -0.15 21.67
CA ALA A 361 -8.23 1.02 21.52
C ALA A 361 -8.73 1.48 22.91
N HIS A 362 -8.83 2.80 23.09
CA HIS A 362 -9.35 3.39 24.31
C HIS A 362 -10.47 4.37 24.02
N ILE A 363 -11.53 4.33 24.83
CA ILE A 363 -12.59 5.32 24.86
C ILE A 363 -12.56 5.94 26.24
N THR A 364 -12.31 7.24 26.34
CA THR A 364 -12.07 7.90 27.61
C THR A 364 -12.90 9.19 27.76
N LEU A 365 -13.06 9.63 29.00
CA LEU A 365 -13.80 10.83 29.36
C LEU A 365 -15.29 10.74 28.99
N ILE A 366 -15.88 9.53 29.09
CA ILE A 366 -17.31 9.35 28.87
C ILE A 366 -18.12 10.02 30.00
N ASP A 367 -19.04 10.90 29.60
CA ASP A 367 -20.10 11.42 30.47
C ASP A 367 -21.41 10.69 30.09
N LEU A 368 -21.91 9.87 31.01
CA LEU A 368 -23.09 9.02 30.79
C LEU A 368 -24.39 9.83 30.61
N ASN A 369 -24.39 11.10 30.95
CA ASN A 369 -25.55 11.98 30.77
C ASN A 369 -25.54 12.73 29.42
N LYS A 370 -24.39 12.79 28.75
CA LYS A 370 -24.21 13.53 27.50
C LYS A 370 -23.94 12.61 26.29
N HIS A 371 -23.02 11.66 26.47
CA HIS A 371 -22.44 10.96 25.35
C HIS A 371 -23.30 9.75 24.95
N GLY A 372 -23.83 9.79 23.75
CA GLY A 372 -24.56 8.69 23.12
C GLY A 372 -23.83 8.17 21.87
N THR A 373 -24.51 7.33 21.11
CA THR A 373 -23.97 6.65 19.93
C THR A 373 -23.40 7.62 18.88
N ALA A 374 -24.04 8.78 18.66
CA ALA A 374 -23.55 9.79 17.72
C ALA A 374 -22.16 10.34 18.14
N HIS A 375 -21.95 10.52 19.45
CA HIS A 375 -20.67 10.94 20.00
C HIS A 375 -19.58 9.90 19.79
N LEU A 376 -19.89 8.59 19.94
CA LEU A 376 -18.94 7.52 19.66
C LEU A 376 -18.49 7.54 18.18
N TYR A 377 -19.41 7.77 17.25
CA TYR A 377 -19.05 7.86 15.83
C TYR A 377 -18.20 9.09 15.53
N ARG A 378 -18.51 10.24 16.15
CA ARG A 378 -17.72 11.46 15.99
C ARG A 378 -16.33 11.31 16.59
N ALA A 379 -16.24 10.83 17.83
CA ALA A 379 -14.96 10.64 18.52
C ALA A 379 -14.04 9.63 17.81
N ALA A 380 -14.60 8.59 17.21
CA ALA A 380 -13.83 7.66 16.39
C ALA A 380 -13.22 8.33 15.15
N GLN A 381 -14.01 9.13 14.42
CA GLN A 381 -13.53 9.84 13.24
C GLN A 381 -12.46 10.88 13.61
N GLU A 382 -12.64 11.62 14.70
CA GLU A 382 -11.64 12.57 15.22
C GLU A 382 -10.38 11.84 15.69
N GLY A 383 -10.51 10.76 16.48
CA GLY A 383 -9.37 9.99 16.97
C GLY A 383 -8.55 9.34 15.85
N ILE A 384 -9.20 8.87 14.79
CA ILE A 384 -8.52 8.35 13.58
C ILE A 384 -7.77 9.50 12.87
N ALA A 385 -8.39 10.67 12.71
CA ALA A 385 -7.73 11.83 12.11
C ALA A 385 -6.54 12.32 12.94
N PHE A 386 -6.63 12.25 14.28
CA PHE A 386 -5.50 12.55 15.17
C PHE A 386 -4.35 11.55 15.04
N ALA A 387 -4.64 10.28 14.86
CA ALA A 387 -3.60 9.28 14.57
C ALA A 387 -2.88 9.58 13.25
N PHE A 388 -3.59 10.06 12.22
CA PHE A 388 -2.95 10.55 11.00
C PHE A 388 -2.05 11.77 11.23
N ARG A 389 -2.46 12.73 12.06
CA ARG A 389 -1.58 13.86 12.43
C ARG A 389 -0.34 13.38 13.15
N TYR A 390 -0.49 12.48 14.12
CA TYR A 390 0.64 11.88 14.84
C TYR A 390 1.63 11.23 13.87
N GLY A 391 1.14 10.40 12.94
CA GLY A 391 1.96 9.81 11.89
C GLY A 391 2.60 10.85 10.97
N LEU A 392 1.87 11.90 10.59
CA LEU A 392 2.40 12.97 9.76
C LEU A 392 3.49 13.77 10.49
N ASN A 393 3.40 13.94 11.81
CA ASN A 393 4.45 14.56 12.61
C ASN A 393 5.73 13.72 12.58
N ILE A 394 5.64 12.39 12.64
CA ILE A 394 6.80 11.49 12.43
C ILE A 394 7.44 11.73 11.05
N MET A 395 6.65 11.89 10.00
CA MET A 395 7.19 12.22 8.67
C MET A 395 7.88 13.59 8.66
N ARG A 396 7.29 14.60 9.32
CA ARG A 396 7.88 15.95 9.46
C ARG A 396 9.20 15.95 10.23
N GLU A 397 9.31 15.14 11.29
CA GLU A 397 10.57 14.91 12.03
C GLU A 397 11.68 14.41 11.10
N ASN A 398 11.33 13.68 10.06
CA ASN A 398 12.24 13.17 9.04
C ASN A 398 12.30 14.08 7.79
N ASN A 399 11.99 15.38 7.91
CA ASN A 399 12.03 16.39 6.86
C ASN A 399 11.08 16.16 5.66
N LEU A 400 10.05 15.35 5.84
CA LEU A 400 8.99 15.15 4.85
C LEU A 400 7.87 16.16 5.10
N LEU A 401 7.83 17.21 4.28
CA LEU A 401 6.87 18.30 4.43
C LEU A 401 5.78 18.21 3.35
N PRO A 402 4.54 17.85 3.71
CA PRO A 402 3.47 17.79 2.73
C PRO A 402 3.01 19.19 2.30
N GLY A 403 3.08 19.46 1.00
CA GLY A 403 2.44 20.64 0.41
C GLY A 403 0.97 20.39 0.07
N ILE A 404 0.64 19.13 -0.28
CA ILE A 404 -0.70 18.68 -0.63
C ILE A 404 -0.84 17.20 -0.28
N ILE A 405 -2.03 16.81 0.16
CA ILE A 405 -2.41 15.41 0.31
C ILE A 405 -3.53 15.10 -0.70
N ARG A 406 -3.37 14.00 -1.45
CA ARG A 406 -4.37 13.48 -2.39
C ARG A 406 -4.87 12.14 -1.90
N ALA A 407 -6.18 11.91 -2.01
CA ALA A 407 -6.80 10.65 -1.58
C ALA A 407 -7.93 10.23 -2.51
N GLY A 408 -8.22 8.93 -2.54
CA GLY A 408 -9.44 8.43 -3.15
C GLY A 408 -10.66 8.81 -2.32
N LYS A 409 -11.76 9.24 -2.95
CA LYS A 409 -13.06 9.46 -2.28
C LYS A 409 -13.69 8.11 -1.97
N ALA A 410 -13.14 7.43 -0.98
CA ALA A 410 -13.49 6.07 -0.55
C ALA A 410 -13.30 5.90 0.95
N ASN A 411 -13.87 4.86 1.53
CA ASN A 411 -13.71 4.49 2.94
C ASN A 411 -14.02 5.66 3.88
N MET A 412 -13.08 6.00 4.79
CA MET A 412 -13.30 7.11 5.75
C MET A 412 -13.45 8.47 5.05
N PHE A 413 -12.80 8.68 3.89
CA PHE A 413 -12.94 9.91 3.11
C PHE A 413 -14.32 10.09 2.42
N LEU A 414 -15.24 9.13 2.60
CA LEU A 414 -16.66 9.31 2.29
C LEU A 414 -17.39 10.13 3.37
N SER A 415 -16.79 10.33 4.54
CA SER A 415 -17.32 11.20 5.59
C SER A 415 -16.75 12.62 5.46
N ASP A 416 -17.64 13.58 5.23
CA ASP A 416 -17.25 15.00 5.21
C ASP A 416 -16.69 15.44 6.57
N VAL A 417 -17.19 14.86 7.68
CA VAL A 417 -16.67 15.10 9.03
C VAL A 417 -15.22 14.65 9.11
N PHE A 418 -14.94 13.40 8.71
CA PHE A 418 -13.56 12.89 8.76
C PHE A 418 -12.62 13.71 7.87
N ALA A 419 -13.03 14.02 6.63
CA ALA A 419 -12.23 14.78 5.69
C ALA A 419 -11.94 16.21 6.20
N ASP A 420 -12.92 16.90 6.78
CA ASP A 420 -12.72 18.21 7.39
C ASP A 420 -11.75 18.11 8.60
N VAL A 421 -12.02 17.20 9.55
CA VAL A 421 -11.13 17.01 10.72
C VAL A 421 -9.70 16.65 10.28
N PHE A 422 -9.54 15.78 9.29
CA PHE A 422 -8.24 15.42 8.76
C PHE A 422 -7.47 16.66 8.27
N VAL A 423 -8.10 17.54 7.49
CA VAL A 423 -7.49 18.76 6.96
C VAL A 423 -7.19 19.76 8.06
N GLN A 424 -8.16 20.05 8.94
CA GLN A 424 -8.00 21.05 10.00
C GLN A 424 -6.96 20.61 11.05
N ASN A 425 -6.81 19.30 11.22
CA ASN A 425 -5.87 18.73 12.16
C ASN A 425 -4.45 18.62 11.57
N THR A 426 -4.31 18.30 10.30
CA THR A 426 -2.99 18.18 9.63
C THR A 426 -2.45 19.53 9.16
N GLY A 427 -3.32 20.50 8.88
CA GLY A 427 -2.98 21.79 8.29
C GLY A 427 -2.62 21.71 6.79
N VAL A 428 -2.94 20.60 6.12
CA VAL A 428 -2.55 20.37 4.73
C VAL A 428 -3.80 20.27 3.85
N PRO A 429 -3.85 20.96 2.68
CA PRO A 429 -4.93 20.79 1.72
C PRO A 429 -5.15 19.35 1.30
N LEU A 430 -6.41 18.93 1.21
CA LEU A 430 -6.81 17.59 0.76
C LEU A 430 -7.59 17.67 -0.54
N HIS A 431 -7.12 16.96 -1.55
CA HIS A 431 -7.82 16.78 -2.81
C HIS A 431 -8.33 15.34 -2.91
N LEU A 432 -9.63 15.16 -3.11
CA LEU A 432 -10.27 13.86 -3.26
C LEU A 432 -10.53 13.53 -4.72
N TYR A 433 -10.23 12.29 -5.12
CA TYR A 433 -10.39 11.80 -6.49
C TYR A 433 -11.25 10.55 -6.53
N ASN A 434 -11.97 10.34 -7.65
CA ASN A 434 -12.48 9.02 -7.97
C ASN A 434 -11.31 8.20 -8.54
N ASN A 435 -10.76 7.31 -7.71
CA ASN A 435 -9.54 6.60 -8.05
C ASN A 435 -9.63 5.10 -7.72
N ASP A 436 -8.89 4.30 -8.49
CA ASP A 436 -8.73 2.86 -8.31
C ASP A 436 -7.32 2.44 -8.71
N GLY A 437 -6.71 1.49 -7.96
CA GLY A 437 -5.36 1.00 -8.22
C GLY A 437 -5.18 0.40 -9.61
N SER A 438 -6.20 -0.28 -10.14
CA SER A 438 -6.16 -0.84 -11.49
C SER A 438 -6.15 0.22 -12.59
N VAL A 439 -6.76 1.39 -12.35
CA VAL A 439 -6.67 2.55 -13.25
C VAL A 439 -5.23 3.09 -13.25
N GLY A 440 -4.59 3.19 -12.07
CA GLY A 440 -3.17 3.57 -11.96
C GLY A 440 -2.26 2.64 -12.75
N ALA A 441 -2.48 1.32 -12.65
CA ALA A 441 -1.73 0.34 -13.41
C ALA A 441 -1.95 0.47 -14.93
N ALA A 442 -3.19 0.73 -15.38
CA ALA A 442 -3.48 0.98 -16.79
C ALA A 442 -2.76 2.24 -17.31
N MET A 443 -2.81 3.33 -16.55
CA MET A 443 -2.11 4.56 -16.91
C MET A 443 -0.59 4.39 -16.89
N GLY A 444 -0.06 3.62 -15.93
CA GLY A 444 1.35 3.21 -15.91
C GLY A 444 1.75 2.45 -17.18
N ALA A 445 0.89 1.55 -17.66
CA ALA A 445 1.11 0.84 -18.92
C ALA A 445 1.12 1.78 -20.14
N ALA A 446 0.22 2.75 -20.18
CA ALA A 446 0.19 3.76 -21.24
C ALA A 446 1.48 4.60 -21.27
N ILE A 447 2.01 4.97 -20.11
CA ILE A 447 3.32 5.65 -20.01
C ILE A 447 4.43 4.72 -20.50
N GLY A 448 4.43 3.45 -20.07
CA GLY A 448 5.47 2.47 -20.42
C GLY A 448 5.59 2.16 -21.92
N VAL A 449 4.49 2.29 -22.68
CA VAL A 449 4.53 2.18 -24.16
C VAL A 449 4.69 3.52 -24.87
N GLY A 450 4.94 4.62 -24.14
CA GLY A 450 5.16 5.95 -24.71
C GLY A 450 3.90 6.63 -25.24
N ALA A 451 2.70 6.18 -24.85
CA ALA A 451 1.46 6.85 -25.22
C ALA A 451 1.32 8.21 -24.53
N TYR A 452 2.01 8.40 -23.40
CA TYR A 452 2.21 9.67 -22.70
C TYR A 452 3.70 9.86 -22.40
N ALA A 453 4.22 11.06 -22.58
CA ALA A 453 5.63 11.37 -22.37
C ALA A 453 6.02 11.47 -20.88
N SER A 454 5.05 11.62 -19.98
CA SER A 454 5.29 11.78 -18.55
C SER A 454 4.08 11.41 -17.70
N ILE A 455 4.32 11.15 -16.39
CA ILE A 455 3.24 10.97 -15.41
C ILE A 455 2.30 12.19 -15.39
N ARG A 456 2.87 13.39 -15.42
CA ARG A 456 2.08 14.63 -15.41
C ARG A 456 1.12 14.72 -16.61
N GLU A 457 1.59 14.37 -17.80
CA GLU A 457 0.75 14.33 -19.00
C GLU A 457 -0.35 13.27 -18.87
N ALA A 458 -0.02 12.07 -18.47
CA ALA A 458 -0.98 10.97 -18.29
C ALA A 458 -2.08 11.33 -17.28
N MET A 459 -1.75 12.08 -16.23
CA MET A 459 -2.66 12.43 -15.15
C MET A 459 -3.33 13.80 -15.29
N GLN A 460 -3.04 14.57 -16.36
CA GLN A 460 -3.57 15.95 -16.54
C GLN A 460 -5.10 16.02 -16.61
N HIS A 461 -5.75 14.94 -17.02
CA HIS A 461 -7.21 14.87 -17.14
C HIS A 461 -7.91 14.50 -15.82
N GLN A 462 -7.16 14.13 -14.79
CA GLN A 462 -7.72 13.84 -13.47
C GLN A 462 -8.19 15.13 -12.79
N GLN A 463 -9.46 15.16 -12.40
CA GLN A 463 -10.03 16.27 -11.65
C GLN A 463 -10.38 15.82 -10.23
N ALA A 464 -10.03 16.66 -9.27
CA ALA A 464 -10.49 16.44 -7.90
C ALA A 464 -12.01 16.60 -7.82
N VAL A 465 -12.68 15.62 -7.25
CA VAL A 465 -14.14 15.66 -7.03
C VAL A 465 -14.51 16.48 -5.79
N ALA A 466 -13.55 16.73 -4.90
CA ALA A 466 -13.66 17.65 -3.78
C ALA A 466 -12.28 18.18 -3.39
N VAL A 467 -12.24 19.42 -2.93
CA VAL A 467 -11.04 20.09 -2.39
C VAL A 467 -11.42 20.67 -1.04
N ILE A 468 -10.70 20.26 0.00
CA ILE A 468 -10.88 20.75 1.35
C ILE A 468 -9.61 21.53 1.75
N LEU A 469 -9.80 22.79 2.16
CA LEU A 469 -8.71 23.68 2.55
C LEU A 469 -8.64 23.88 4.04
N PRO A 470 -7.44 24.11 4.61
CA PRO A 470 -7.28 24.49 6.01
C PRO A 470 -7.97 25.80 6.34
N ASP A 471 -8.69 25.83 7.47
CA ASP A 471 -9.29 27.03 8.05
C ASP A 471 -8.56 27.36 9.37
N LYS A 472 -8.05 28.56 9.50
CA LYS A 472 -7.21 28.96 10.64
C LYS A 472 -7.89 28.77 11.99
N HIS A 473 -9.16 29.13 12.11
CA HIS A 473 -9.89 29.05 13.39
C HIS A 473 -10.16 27.59 13.76
N LYS A 474 -10.55 26.76 12.78
CA LYS A 474 -10.74 25.33 13.01
C LYS A 474 -9.42 24.64 13.36
N MET A 475 -8.32 25.00 12.68
CA MET A 475 -6.98 24.46 12.97
C MET A 475 -6.54 24.78 14.41
N GLU A 476 -6.72 26.01 14.85
CA GLU A 476 -6.41 26.41 16.23
C GLU A 476 -7.20 25.59 17.24
N TYR A 477 -8.50 25.41 16.99
CA TYR A 477 -9.37 24.58 17.83
C TYR A 477 -8.93 23.12 17.88
N TYR A 478 -8.76 22.49 16.69
CA TYR A 478 -8.36 21.08 16.63
C TYR A 478 -6.95 20.84 17.14
N THR A 479 -6.07 21.82 17.10
CA THR A 479 -4.75 21.73 17.74
C THR A 479 -4.88 21.57 19.25
N GLN A 480 -5.80 22.30 19.89
CA GLN A 480 -6.06 22.13 21.34
C GLN A 480 -6.65 20.75 21.68
N VAL A 481 -7.56 20.24 20.82
CA VAL A 481 -8.14 18.91 21.01
C VAL A 481 -7.08 17.83 20.79
N TYR A 482 -6.22 17.99 19.77
CA TYR A 482 -5.12 17.07 19.47
C TYR A 482 -4.13 16.97 20.63
N HIS A 483 -3.73 18.07 21.23
CA HIS A 483 -2.81 18.02 22.38
C HIS A 483 -3.39 17.26 23.57
N ARG A 484 -4.70 17.35 23.82
CA ARG A 484 -5.35 16.51 24.84
C ARG A 484 -5.33 15.02 24.46
N TRP A 485 -5.55 14.73 23.18
CA TRP A 485 -5.50 13.37 22.66
C TRP A 485 -4.07 12.81 22.70
N GLU A 486 -3.07 13.61 22.36
CA GLU A 486 -1.65 13.26 22.40
C GLU A 486 -1.18 13.02 23.86
N ALA A 487 -1.55 13.87 24.79
CA ALA A 487 -1.27 13.66 26.21
C ALA A 487 -1.89 12.36 26.75
N LEU A 488 -3.12 12.01 26.31
CA LEU A 488 -3.73 10.73 26.63
C LEU A 488 -2.95 9.55 26.02
N LEU A 489 -2.48 9.69 24.78
CA LEU A 489 -1.65 8.67 24.12
C LEU A 489 -0.37 8.43 24.92
N ASP A 490 0.32 9.51 25.31
CA ASP A 490 1.56 9.45 26.10
C ASP A 490 1.33 8.80 27.47
N GLU A 491 0.23 9.16 28.15
CA GLU A 491 -0.15 8.51 29.40
C GLU A 491 -0.28 6.99 29.24
N LYS A 492 -1.00 6.56 28.19
CA LYS A 492 -1.23 5.11 27.95
C LYS A 492 0.04 4.38 27.52
N LEU A 493 0.94 5.02 26.78
CA LEU A 493 2.23 4.45 26.40
C LEU A 493 3.19 4.29 27.58
N ASN A 494 3.10 5.18 28.59
CA ASN A 494 3.95 5.15 29.78
C ASN A 494 3.42 4.21 30.87
N ILE A 495 2.16 3.79 30.81
CA ILE A 495 1.63 2.74 31.67
C ILE A 495 2.19 1.41 31.15
N THR A 496 3.34 0.97 31.67
CA THR A 496 3.85 -0.38 31.44
C THR A 496 2.86 -1.37 32.02
N HIS A 497 2.01 -1.96 31.17
CA HIS A 497 1.28 -3.16 31.57
C HIS A 497 2.32 -4.28 31.75
N PRO A 498 2.38 -4.95 32.91
CA PRO A 498 3.06 -6.23 33.01
C PRO A 498 2.42 -7.14 31.96
N SER A 499 3.24 -7.81 31.16
CA SER A 499 2.82 -8.83 30.20
C SER A 499 1.88 -9.81 30.90
N LEU A 500 0.62 -9.88 30.44
CA LEU A 500 -0.29 -10.98 30.79
C LEU A 500 0.22 -12.28 30.19
#